data_cfd855eac4fce51e2c68d1b654a15f42
#
_entry.id   cfd855eac4fce51e2c68d1b654a15f42
#
_cell.length_a   1.000
_cell.length_b   1.000
_cell.length_c   1.000
_cell.angle_alpha   90.00
_cell.angle_beta   90.00
_cell.angle_gamma   90.00
#
_symmetry.space_group_name_H-M   'P 1'
#
loop_
_entity.id
_entity.type
_entity.pdbx_description
1 polymer ?
#
loop_
_entity_poly.entity_id
_entity_poly.type
_entity_poly.pdbx_seq_one_letter_code
_entity_poly.pdbx_strand_id
1 'polypeptide(L)'
;TLGRACDVEDRAKVIMDEYLQSIKEMRSIAQSIAKKPSVYWEWWPNPIFTPGKINWLTEISAIAGGINLFQDVELASVQTNWDDIIKRNPDYIMMSWVGVAFERIQPANLLKRPHAQELNAIQMERLHVMEEWLYCRPSPRLIEGAVKLAKMLHPQEYKHIEPPSFL
;
A
#
# COMPACT_ATOMS: atom_id res chain seq x y z
N THR A 1 2.64 -23.75 16.45
CA THR A 1 3.17 -22.95 15.32
C THR A 1 3.69 -23.84 14.20
N LEU A 2 3.76 -23.33 12.96
CA LEU A 2 4.34 -24.06 11.82
C LEU A 2 5.80 -24.45 12.09
N GLY A 3 6.59 -23.56 12.67
CA GLY A 3 7.99 -23.84 13.02
C GLY A 3 8.15 -25.06 13.91
N ARG A 4 7.26 -25.21 14.92
CA ARG A 4 7.24 -26.40 15.78
C ARG A 4 6.81 -27.66 15.04
N ALA A 5 5.78 -27.55 14.18
CA ALA A 5 5.28 -28.69 13.41
C ALA A 5 6.30 -29.23 12.40
N CYS A 6 7.22 -28.36 11.94
CA CYS A 6 8.29 -28.70 10.98
C CYS A 6 9.66 -28.88 11.63
N ASP A 7 9.75 -28.87 12.97
CA ASP A 7 11.02 -28.97 13.73
C ASP A 7 12.08 -27.93 13.34
N VAL A 8 11.64 -26.69 13.08
CA VAL A 8 12.47 -25.54 12.70
C VAL A 8 12.14 -24.30 13.54
N GLU A 9 11.84 -24.48 14.82
CA GLU A 9 11.32 -23.43 15.70
C GLU A 9 12.30 -22.27 15.87
N ASP A 10 13.60 -22.56 16.02
CA ASP A 10 14.65 -21.52 16.18
C ASP A 10 14.75 -20.65 14.91
N ARG A 11 14.73 -21.28 13.72
CA ARG A 11 14.73 -20.55 12.45
C ARG A 11 13.48 -19.70 12.28
N ALA A 12 12.32 -20.23 12.64
CA ALA A 12 11.05 -19.50 12.57
C ALA A 12 11.06 -18.28 13.51
N LYS A 13 11.70 -18.40 14.69
CA LYS A 13 11.87 -17.29 15.62
C LYS A 13 12.75 -16.18 15.05
N VAL A 14 13.90 -16.52 14.49
CA VAL A 14 14.80 -15.54 13.85
C VAL A 14 14.07 -14.77 12.76
N ILE A 15 13.37 -15.46 11.86
CA ILE A 15 12.59 -14.85 10.78
C ILE A 15 11.51 -13.90 11.33
N MET A 16 10.81 -14.32 12.39
CA MET A 16 9.77 -13.50 13.02
C MET A 16 10.36 -12.26 13.68
N ASP A 17 11.50 -12.39 14.36
CA ASP A 17 12.17 -11.27 15.02
C ASP A 17 12.65 -10.23 13.98
N GLU A 18 13.24 -10.65 12.86
CA GLU A 18 13.61 -9.77 11.74
C GLU A 18 12.37 -9.05 11.17
N TYR A 19 11.27 -9.78 10.95
CA TYR A 19 10.02 -9.22 10.42
C TYR A 19 9.46 -8.13 11.34
N LEU A 20 9.36 -8.43 12.64
CA LEU A 20 8.85 -7.50 13.64
C LEU A 20 9.76 -6.28 13.83
N GLN A 21 11.08 -6.47 13.75
CA GLN A 21 12.05 -5.39 13.83
C GLN A 21 11.90 -4.43 12.64
N SER A 22 11.75 -4.94 11.41
CA SER A 22 11.51 -4.12 10.22
C SER A 22 10.23 -3.27 10.36
N ILE A 23 9.13 -3.87 10.83
CA ILE A 23 7.88 -3.12 11.08
C ILE A 23 8.09 -2.02 12.13
N LYS A 24 8.80 -2.33 13.21
CA LYS A 24 9.07 -1.38 14.29
C LYS A 24 9.88 -0.18 13.80
N GLU A 25 10.90 -0.43 12.99
CA GLU A 25 11.75 0.60 12.41
C GLU A 25 10.95 1.50 11.45
N MET A 26 10.18 0.91 10.54
CA MET A 26 9.32 1.65 9.63
C MET A 26 8.29 2.50 10.38
N ARG A 27 7.66 1.97 11.43
CA ARG A 27 6.72 2.73 12.27
C ARG A 27 7.39 3.91 12.96
N SER A 28 8.61 3.74 13.44
CA SER A 28 9.37 4.83 14.06
C SER A 28 9.64 5.97 13.08
N ILE A 29 10.05 5.64 11.86
CA ILE A 29 10.23 6.64 10.79
C ILE A 29 8.89 7.31 10.45
N ALA A 30 7.83 6.53 10.25
CA ALA A 30 6.50 7.06 9.94
C ALA A 30 5.98 8.05 10.99
N GLN A 31 6.33 7.84 12.27
CA GLN A 31 5.95 8.75 13.37
C GLN A 31 6.67 10.10 13.29
N SER A 32 7.89 10.14 12.77
CA SER A 32 8.67 11.39 12.62
C SER A 32 8.26 12.22 11.39
N ILE A 33 7.48 11.66 10.47
CA ILE A 33 7.03 12.34 9.26
C ILE A 33 5.92 13.33 9.59
N ALA A 34 6.19 14.62 9.39
CA ALA A 34 5.26 15.69 9.72
C ALA A 34 4.08 15.77 8.76
N LYS A 35 4.30 15.57 7.45
CA LYS A 35 3.26 15.61 6.43
C LYS A 35 3.14 14.26 5.74
N LYS A 36 2.04 13.57 6.01
CA LYS A 36 1.73 12.26 5.43
C LYS A 36 0.83 12.42 4.22
N PRO A 37 1.25 11.96 3.01
CA PRO A 37 0.42 12.04 1.83
C PRO A 37 -0.75 11.07 1.90
N SER A 38 -1.87 11.46 1.29
CA SER A 38 -3.03 10.60 1.09
C SER A 38 -2.80 9.65 -0.09
N VAL A 39 -3.14 8.37 0.10
CA VAL A 39 -2.94 7.29 -0.86
C VAL A 39 -4.28 6.65 -1.21
N TYR A 40 -4.67 6.76 -2.45
CA TYR A 40 -5.82 6.04 -2.99
C TYR A 40 -5.35 4.72 -3.60
N TRP A 41 -5.93 3.61 -3.13
CA TRP A 41 -5.74 2.27 -3.68
C TRP A 41 -6.92 1.89 -4.56
N GLU A 42 -6.73 1.71 -5.86
CA GLU A 42 -7.75 1.14 -6.72
C GLU A 42 -7.56 -0.37 -6.84
N TRP A 43 -8.43 -1.14 -6.17
CA TRP A 43 -8.42 -2.60 -6.22
C TRP A 43 -9.19 -3.17 -7.40
N TRP A 44 -10.23 -2.44 -7.82
CA TRP A 44 -11.07 -2.79 -8.94
C TRP A 44 -11.72 -1.54 -9.54
N PRO A 45 -11.78 -1.46 -10.89
CA PRO A 45 -12.20 -0.21 -11.55
C PRO A 45 -13.71 -0.07 -11.80
N ASN A 46 -14.48 -1.19 -11.83
CA ASN A 46 -15.92 -1.13 -12.14
C ASN A 46 -16.69 -2.36 -11.62
N PRO A 47 -17.53 -2.22 -10.55
CA PRO A 47 -17.60 -1.01 -9.72
C PRO A 47 -16.27 -0.74 -9.01
N ILE A 48 -16.02 0.50 -8.61
CA ILE A 48 -14.77 0.86 -7.95
C ILE A 48 -14.75 0.27 -6.54
N PHE A 49 -13.68 -0.51 -6.24
CA PHE A 49 -13.38 -0.99 -4.90
C PHE A 49 -12.02 -0.49 -4.42
N THR A 50 -11.98 -0.13 -3.14
CA THR A 50 -10.80 0.37 -2.43
C THR A 50 -10.75 -0.18 -1.01
N PRO A 51 -9.56 -0.29 -0.36
CA PRO A 51 -9.47 -0.67 1.03
C PRO A 51 -10.03 0.41 1.97
N GLY A 52 -10.79 -0.02 2.98
CA GLY A 52 -11.23 0.83 4.08
C GLY A 52 -10.35 0.67 5.33
N LYS A 53 -10.82 1.17 6.48
CA LYS A 53 -10.06 1.28 7.74
C LYS A 53 -9.52 -0.05 8.25
N ILE A 54 -10.33 -1.12 8.21
CA ILE A 54 -9.96 -2.44 8.76
C ILE A 54 -9.27 -3.35 7.74
N ASN A 55 -8.59 -2.75 6.77
CA ASN A 55 -7.82 -3.46 5.75
C ASN A 55 -6.32 -3.36 6.02
N TRP A 56 -5.56 -4.41 5.66
CA TRP A 56 -4.10 -4.43 5.81
C TRP A 56 -3.39 -3.31 5.03
N LEU A 57 -3.93 -2.86 3.87
CA LEU A 57 -3.35 -1.75 3.11
C LEU A 57 -3.46 -0.41 3.83
N THR A 58 -4.40 -0.25 4.75
CA THR A 58 -4.44 0.91 5.63
C THR A 58 -3.26 0.90 6.59
N GLU A 59 -2.93 -0.25 7.18
CA GLU A 59 -1.74 -0.40 8.01
C GLU A 59 -0.44 -0.26 7.20
N ILE A 60 -0.38 -0.87 6.02
CA ILE A 60 0.76 -0.73 5.09
C ILE A 60 0.99 0.73 4.72
N SER A 61 -0.07 1.48 4.37
CA SER A 61 0.02 2.91 4.10
C SER A 61 0.57 3.68 5.31
N ALA A 62 0.09 3.35 6.52
CA ALA A 62 0.50 4.03 7.75
C ALA A 62 1.98 3.79 8.10
N ILE A 63 2.49 2.56 7.99
CA ILE A 63 3.90 2.26 8.26
C ILE A 63 4.84 2.78 7.17
N ALA A 64 4.31 3.01 5.96
CA ALA A 64 5.02 3.69 4.87
C ALA A 64 4.99 5.23 4.99
N GLY A 65 4.39 5.78 6.05
CA GLY A 65 4.29 7.23 6.26
C GLY A 65 3.19 7.92 5.46
N GLY A 66 2.23 7.17 4.90
CA GLY A 66 1.06 7.69 4.18
C GLY A 66 -0.25 7.53 4.98
N ILE A 67 -1.33 7.94 4.36
CA ILE A 67 -2.70 7.84 4.89
C ILE A 67 -3.58 7.20 3.82
N ASN A 68 -4.21 6.04 4.10
CA ASN A 68 -5.19 5.49 3.18
C ASN A 68 -6.37 6.47 3.02
N LEU A 69 -6.71 6.81 1.77
CA LEU A 69 -7.76 7.79 1.44
C LEU A 69 -9.12 7.47 2.08
N PHE A 70 -9.43 6.19 2.29
CA PHE A 70 -10.69 5.70 2.86
C PHE A 70 -10.53 5.11 4.29
N GLN A 71 -9.51 5.54 5.04
CA GLN A 71 -9.31 5.10 6.44
C GLN A 71 -10.43 5.56 7.40
N ASP A 72 -11.29 6.49 6.97
CA ASP A 72 -12.47 6.95 7.70
C ASP A 72 -13.66 5.98 7.59
N VAL A 73 -13.63 5.03 6.65
CA VAL A 73 -14.71 4.06 6.43
C VAL A 73 -14.39 2.74 7.12
N GLU A 74 -15.21 2.34 8.11
CA GLU A 74 -15.02 1.17 8.99
C GLU A 74 -15.38 -0.15 8.28
N LEU A 75 -14.81 -0.38 7.09
CA LEU A 75 -14.96 -1.59 6.29
C LEU A 75 -13.59 -2.11 5.85
N ALA A 76 -13.51 -3.42 5.52
CA ALA A 76 -12.31 -3.99 4.91
C ALA A 76 -12.21 -3.64 3.42
N SER A 77 -13.35 -3.62 2.73
CA SER A 77 -13.47 -3.26 1.32
C SER A 77 -14.62 -2.28 1.14
N VAL A 78 -14.36 -1.16 0.50
CA VAL A 78 -15.31 -0.08 0.26
C VAL A 78 -15.65 -0.05 -1.22
N GLN A 79 -16.93 -0.18 -1.55
CA GLN A 79 -17.42 0.19 -2.86
C GLN A 79 -17.66 1.71 -2.88
N THR A 80 -17.06 2.39 -3.83
CA THR A 80 -17.15 3.84 -3.99
C THR A 80 -17.42 4.22 -5.45
N ASN A 81 -17.40 5.50 -5.74
CA ASN A 81 -17.55 6.05 -7.08
C ASN A 81 -16.44 7.07 -7.39
N TRP A 82 -16.32 7.42 -8.65
CA TRP A 82 -15.26 8.31 -9.11
C TRP A 82 -15.40 9.75 -8.56
N ASP A 83 -16.61 10.24 -8.38
CA ASP A 83 -16.86 11.59 -7.86
C ASP A 83 -16.39 11.74 -6.40
N ASP A 84 -16.52 10.69 -5.58
CA ASP A 84 -15.99 10.69 -4.22
C ASP A 84 -14.45 10.72 -4.21
N ILE A 85 -13.80 10.04 -5.14
CA ILE A 85 -12.34 10.08 -5.31
C ILE A 85 -11.88 11.47 -5.74
N ILE A 86 -12.56 12.08 -6.72
CA ILE A 86 -12.28 13.47 -7.13
C ILE A 86 -12.41 14.43 -5.95
N LYS A 87 -13.49 14.31 -5.19
CA LYS A 87 -13.75 15.17 -4.01
C LYS A 87 -12.66 15.01 -2.93
N ARG A 88 -12.17 13.77 -2.70
CA ARG A 88 -11.14 13.47 -1.71
C ARG A 88 -9.73 13.88 -2.18
N ASN A 89 -9.52 14.02 -3.48
CA ASN A 89 -8.31 14.51 -4.15
C ASN A 89 -7.00 13.92 -3.59
N PRO A 90 -6.69 12.64 -3.85
CA PRO A 90 -5.51 11.96 -3.30
C PRO A 90 -4.18 12.56 -3.79
N ASP A 91 -3.15 12.47 -2.94
CA ASP A 91 -1.77 12.85 -3.29
C ASP A 91 -1.07 11.77 -4.13
N TYR A 92 -1.48 10.49 -3.97
CA TYR A 92 -0.97 9.33 -4.73
C TYR A 92 -2.11 8.40 -5.13
N ILE A 93 -2.01 7.81 -6.31
CA ILE A 93 -2.92 6.77 -6.80
C ILE A 93 -2.12 5.50 -7.06
N MET A 94 -2.51 4.41 -6.40
CA MET A 94 -1.93 3.08 -6.52
C MET A 94 -2.95 2.13 -7.15
N MET A 95 -2.72 1.72 -8.40
CA MET A 95 -3.56 0.75 -9.10
C MET A 95 -3.03 -0.65 -8.85
N SER A 96 -3.78 -1.49 -8.16
CA SER A 96 -3.43 -2.89 -7.88
C SER A 96 -4.69 -3.74 -8.00
N TRP A 97 -5.03 -4.14 -9.23
CA TRP A 97 -6.28 -4.85 -9.49
C TRP A 97 -6.15 -6.33 -9.14
N VAL A 98 -7.03 -6.78 -8.27
CA VAL A 98 -7.03 -8.16 -7.76
C VAL A 98 -7.22 -9.17 -8.89
N GLY A 99 -6.26 -10.10 -9.01
CA GLY A 99 -6.30 -11.14 -10.03
C GLY A 99 -5.95 -10.68 -11.45
N VAL A 100 -5.49 -9.45 -11.62
CA VAL A 100 -5.06 -8.91 -12.92
C VAL A 100 -3.53 -8.80 -12.95
N ALA A 101 -2.91 -9.39 -13.98
CA ALA A 101 -1.48 -9.30 -14.17
C ALA A 101 -1.04 -7.83 -14.32
N PHE A 102 0.06 -7.47 -13.67
CA PHE A 102 0.62 -6.13 -13.62
C PHE A 102 0.69 -5.45 -15.00
N GLU A 103 1.15 -6.19 -16.01
CA GLU A 103 1.35 -5.70 -17.38
C GLU A 103 0.02 -5.41 -18.10
N ARG A 104 -1.10 -5.89 -17.57
CA ARG A 104 -2.45 -5.67 -18.13
C ARG A 104 -3.16 -4.46 -17.53
N ILE A 105 -2.66 -3.92 -16.42
CA ILE A 105 -3.22 -2.74 -15.80
C ILE A 105 -2.78 -1.51 -16.62
N GLN A 106 -3.75 -0.83 -17.23
CA GLN A 106 -3.49 0.31 -18.10
C GLN A 106 -3.86 1.63 -17.39
N PRO A 107 -2.89 2.46 -16.96
CA PRO A 107 -3.15 3.77 -16.35
C PRO A 107 -4.03 4.67 -17.24
N ALA A 108 -3.93 4.53 -18.54
CA ALA A 108 -4.74 5.27 -19.50
C ALA A 108 -6.27 5.12 -19.28
N ASN A 109 -6.72 4.00 -18.69
CA ASN A 109 -8.13 3.80 -18.39
C ASN A 109 -8.61 4.73 -17.24
N LEU A 110 -7.76 4.99 -16.25
CA LEU A 110 -8.04 5.96 -15.19
C LEU A 110 -7.97 7.39 -15.73
N LEU A 111 -6.94 7.70 -16.54
CA LEU A 111 -6.72 9.05 -17.08
C LEU A 111 -7.82 9.53 -18.03
N LYS A 112 -8.62 8.61 -18.60
CA LYS A 112 -9.79 8.94 -19.45
C LYS A 112 -11.05 9.27 -18.65
N ARG A 113 -11.06 9.07 -17.33
CA ARG A 113 -12.23 9.37 -16.50
C ARG A 113 -12.45 10.90 -16.41
N PRO A 114 -13.70 11.36 -16.24
CA PRO A 114 -13.99 12.78 -16.09
C PRO A 114 -13.15 13.40 -14.96
N HIS A 115 -12.62 14.59 -15.19
CA HIS A 115 -11.84 15.35 -14.20
C HIS A 115 -10.57 14.67 -13.65
N ALA A 116 -10.13 13.56 -14.21
CA ALA A 116 -8.92 12.86 -13.74
C ALA A 116 -7.68 13.78 -13.75
N GLN A 117 -7.55 14.64 -14.76
CA GLN A 117 -6.44 15.58 -14.92
C GLN A 117 -6.40 16.69 -13.83
N GLU A 118 -7.47 16.86 -13.07
CA GLU A 118 -7.56 17.85 -11.99
C GLU A 118 -7.03 17.31 -10.65
N LEU A 119 -6.85 15.98 -10.54
CA LEU A 119 -6.32 15.34 -9.32
C LEU A 119 -4.86 15.69 -9.06
N ASN A 120 -4.52 16.03 -7.81
CA ASN A 120 -3.15 16.28 -7.36
C ASN A 120 -2.20 15.16 -7.77
N ALA A 121 -2.61 13.90 -7.57
CA ALA A 121 -1.80 12.74 -7.93
C ALA A 121 -1.44 12.72 -9.42
N ILE A 122 -2.34 13.12 -10.30
CA ILE A 122 -2.10 13.14 -11.75
C ILE A 122 -1.20 14.33 -12.14
N GLN A 123 -1.48 15.52 -11.62
CA GLN A 123 -0.69 16.72 -11.89
C GLN A 123 0.77 16.59 -11.42
N MET A 124 1.00 15.78 -10.37
CA MET A 124 2.31 15.53 -9.79
C MET A 124 2.95 14.21 -10.28
N GLU A 125 2.38 13.56 -11.32
CA GLU A 125 2.86 12.29 -11.90
C GLU A 125 2.96 11.15 -10.87
N ARG A 126 2.02 11.09 -9.92
CA ARG A 126 1.98 10.12 -8.81
C ARG A 126 0.90 9.05 -8.99
N LEU A 127 0.71 8.62 -10.22
CA LEU A 127 -0.13 7.48 -10.59
C LEU A 127 0.77 6.27 -10.87
N HIS A 128 0.65 5.22 -10.06
CA HIS A 128 1.50 4.05 -10.13
C HIS A 128 0.69 2.76 -10.28
N VAL A 129 1.19 1.84 -11.07
CA VAL A 129 0.73 0.44 -11.07
C VAL A 129 1.56 -0.32 -10.06
N MET A 130 0.90 -1.11 -9.21
CA MET A 130 1.52 -1.85 -8.11
C MET A 130 1.34 -3.35 -8.33
N GLU A 131 2.33 -4.11 -7.90
CA GLU A 131 2.33 -5.56 -8.04
C GLU A 131 1.28 -6.22 -7.15
N GLU A 132 0.35 -6.95 -7.75
CA GLU A 132 -0.75 -7.62 -7.04
C GLU A 132 -0.25 -8.52 -5.91
N TRP A 133 0.83 -9.27 -6.14
CA TRP A 133 1.38 -10.22 -5.16
C TRP A 133 2.01 -9.58 -3.92
N LEU A 134 2.34 -8.28 -3.96
CA LEU A 134 2.85 -7.52 -2.82
C LEU A 134 1.75 -6.86 -1.99
N TYR A 135 0.57 -6.61 -2.57
CA TYR A 135 -0.43 -5.75 -1.93
C TYR A 135 -1.82 -6.39 -1.78
N CYS A 136 -2.22 -7.29 -2.68
CA CYS A 136 -3.59 -7.81 -2.70
C CYS A 136 -3.80 -9.09 -1.86
N ARG A 137 -2.77 -9.57 -1.17
CA ARG A 137 -2.83 -10.78 -0.32
C ARG A 137 -2.15 -10.56 1.02
N PRO A 138 -2.79 -10.98 2.14
CA PRO A 138 -2.11 -11.00 3.44
C PRO A 138 -1.05 -12.11 3.45
N SER A 139 0.19 -11.73 3.22
CA SER A 139 1.35 -12.64 3.19
C SER A 139 2.57 -11.97 3.83
N PRO A 140 3.63 -12.71 4.20
CA PRO A 140 4.88 -12.10 4.69
C PRO A 140 5.49 -11.09 3.71
N ARG A 141 5.21 -11.19 2.41
CA ARG A 141 5.69 -10.25 1.40
C ARG A 141 5.06 -8.85 1.48
N LEU A 142 4.02 -8.66 2.29
CA LEU A 142 3.48 -7.32 2.55
C LEU A 142 4.54 -6.34 3.08
N ILE A 143 5.56 -6.82 3.80
CA ILE A 143 6.64 -5.93 4.27
C ILE A 143 7.54 -5.44 3.12
N GLU A 144 7.78 -6.28 2.11
CA GLU A 144 8.46 -5.88 0.87
C GLU A 144 7.68 -4.78 0.16
N GLY A 145 6.35 -4.97 0.04
CA GLY A 145 5.44 -3.95 -0.49
C GLY A 145 5.44 -2.65 0.33
N ALA A 146 5.45 -2.76 1.66
CA ALA A 146 5.52 -1.62 2.55
C ALA A 146 6.81 -0.81 2.37
N VAL A 147 7.97 -1.48 2.27
CA VAL A 147 9.27 -0.84 2.01
C VAL A 147 9.26 -0.12 0.65
N LYS A 148 8.75 -0.78 -0.39
CA LYS A 148 8.62 -0.18 -1.72
C LYS A 148 7.74 1.06 -1.68
N LEU A 149 6.57 0.99 -1.08
CA LEU A 149 5.65 2.12 -0.93
C LEU A 149 6.32 3.27 -0.14
N ALA A 150 6.98 2.95 0.98
CA ALA A 150 7.66 3.93 1.81
C ALA A 150 8.75 4.72 1.04
N LYS A 151 9.56 4.03 0.26
CA LYS A 151 10.58 4.65 -0.61
C LYS A 151 9.96 5.51 -1.73
N MET A 152 8.74 5.18 -2.19
CA MET A 152 8.00 6.02 -3.15
C MET A 152 7.44 7.28 -2.50
N LEU A 153 6.88 7.17 -1.28
CA LEU A 153 6.28 8.30 -0.58
C LEU A 153 7.34 9.23 0.04
N HIS A 154 8.41 8.66 0.59
CA HIS A 154 9.44 9.34 1.38
C HIS A 154 10.83 8.77 1.10
N PRO A 155 11.40 9.02 -0.10
CA PRO A 155 12.64 8.38 -0.55
C PRO A 155 13.85 8.68 0.33
N GLN A 156 13.91 9.84 1.00
CA GLN A 156 15.04 10.21 1.85
C GLN A 156 14.96 9.55 3.23
N GLU A 157 13.77 9.53 3.83
CA GLU A 157 13.52 9.00 5.17
C GLU A 157 13.70 7.47 5.22
N TYR A 158 13.29 6.77 4.14
CA TYR A 158 13.35 5.31 4.06
C TYR A 158 14.51 4.77 3.19
N LYS A 159 15.49 5.62 2.81
CA LYS A 159 16.58 5.20 1.90
C LYS A 159 17.40 4.00 2.39
N HIS A 160 17.51 3.83 3.71
CA HIS A 160 18.30 2.76 4.33
C HIS A 160 17.46 1.52 4.69
N ILE A 161 16.15 1.59 4.53
CA ILE A 161 15.27 0.47 4.84
C ILE A 161 15.28 -0.51 3.69
N GLU A 162 15.58 -1.77 4.00
CA GLU A 162 15.51 -2.89 3.07
C GLU A 162 14.50 -3.93 3.59
N PRO A 163 13.85 -4.69 2.69
CA PRO A 163 13.02 -5.80 3.13
C PRO A 163 13.86 -6.85 3.88
N PRO A 164 13.24 -7.63 4.79
CA PRO A 164 13.95 -8.69 5.50
C PRO A 164 14.64 -9.67 4.55
N SER A 165 15.81 -10.18 4.95
CA SER A 165 16.70 -11.00 4.13
C SER A 165 16.13 -12.35 3.70
N PHE A 166 15.07 -12.81 4.36
CA PHE A 166 14.40 -14.09 4.08
C PHE A 166 13.35 -14.01 2.95
N LEU A 167 13.07 -12.81 2.41
CA LEU A 167 12.19 -12.57 1.26
C LEU A 167 12.98 -12.48 -0.03
#